data_17e6a78eb2ae3cc17801e3788d1c86d1
#
_entry.id   17e6a78eb2ae3cc17801e3788d1c86d1
#
_cell.length_a   1.000
_cell.length_b   1.000
_cell.length_c   1.000
_cell.angle_alpha   90.00
_cell.angle_beta   90.00
_cell.angle_gamma   90.00
#
_symmetry.space_group_name_H-M   'P 1'
#
loop_
_entity.id
_entity.type
_entity.pdbx_description
1 polymer ?
#
loop_
_entity_poly.entity_id
_entity_poly.type
_entity_poly.pdbx_seq_one_letter_code
_entity_poly.pdbx_strand_id
1 'polypeptide(L)'
;MLLQEGEEQRKPGLYIVYSGSIAVDSQLLTVGDYVVSEHGVRAVEETIVIYADYECARPVLTLGEEEPCLVGDLIYRDPVVVGPDMPVIEAVKKMYREGVSSIIVVDVDGRPLGIFTDTDLRRLVALGEDLSRPISAYMTPQPLSIKASATCMEAAFAMMNRYVKHIVVVDDSGRVSGVVTVRDIAYAEALGPLYMLRRIRSASSVDELALRYRELVSLLRREARRLHPSGGGREAVHMVRMASLALRGVMSKAAELAARELGLPGDGLAYLSLGSNGRLEQFLASDRDTMLVYWGVDEQRARVFAERVEDILDRIGFPGCRHGYTSRQLLYSRDELLEKLSSMARDLMDENIVLLSMMFDAVDVWGQHGTAEWIRRSIAELLSRSSSYIMGVLPVYRPKLGFAGRLPRELDLKAHGLAPVVYTVKAFALAETVWEPVNTLDRLMALVAKGVVPSDLAADVAEAYRILSAFMVWSQALHGSTRIDTSELSGFERSILRSALRTVQRFVDYARRRG
;
A
#
# COMPACT_ATOMS: atom_id res chain seq x y z
N MET A 1 -11.18 -20.00 -30.15
CA MET A 1 -11.11 -20.18 -31.62
C MET A 1 -10.87 -21.66 -31.89
N LEU A 2 -11.62 -22.27 -32.77
CA LEU A 2 -11.39 -23.64 -33.23
C LEU A 2 -10.56 -23.56 -34.51
N LEU A 3 -9.45 -24.31 -34.57
CA LEU A 3 -8.58 -24.44 -35.72
C LEU A 3 -8.58 -25.90 -36.19
N GLN A 4 -8.73 -26.13 -37.49
CA GLN A 4 -8.63 -27.46 -38.06
C GLN A 4 -7.18 -27.87 -38.29
N GLU A 5 -6.89 -29.16 -38.38
CA GLU A 5 -5.56 -29.66 -38.66
C GLU A 5 -4.93 -28.97 -39.89
N GLY A 6 -3.73 -28.43 -39.71
CA GLY A 6 -2.99 -27.70 -40.77
C GLY A 6 -3.42 -26.23 -40.95
N GLU A 7 -4.47 -25.77 -40.28
CA GLU A 7 -4.94 -24.40 -40.41
C GLU A 7 -3.95 -23.41 -39.77
N GLU A 8 -3.65 -22.32 -40.47
CA GLU A 8 -2.79 -21.24 -39.98
C GLU A 8 -3.64 -20.02 -39.58
N GLN A 9 -3.45 -19.58 -38.34
CA GLN A 9 -3.98 -18.29 -37.88
C GLN A 9 -2.85 -17.27 -37.91
N ARG A 10 -2.91 -16.29 -38.81
CA ARG A 10 -1.84 -15.29 -39.04
C ARG A 10 -2.01 -13.97 -38.30
N LYS A 11 -2.79 -13.92 -37.23
CA LYS A 11 -2.95 -12.71 -36.43
C LYS A 11 -1.88 -12.66 -35.34
N PRO A 12 -1.21 -11.50 -35.15
CA PRO A 12 -0.32 -11.34 -34.00
C PRO A 12 -1.13 -11.31 -32.69
N GLY A 13 -0.65 -12.01 -31.67
CA GLY A 13 -1.34 -12.05 -30.37
C GLY A 13 -0.90 -13.18 -29.46
N LEU A 14 -1.59 -13.29 -28.33
CA LEU A 14 -1.45 -14.37 -27.37
C LEU A 14 -2.37 -15.53 -27.75
N TYR A 15 -1.82 -16.73 -27.79
CA TYR A 15 -2.52 -17.99 -28.02
C TYR A 15 -2.29 -18.92 -26.83
N ILE A 16 -3.37 -19.42 -26.22
CA ILE A 16 -3.34 -20.41 -25.15
C ILE A 16 -4.01 -21.67 -25.69
N VAL A 17 -3.34 -22.80 -25.65
CA VAL A 17 -3.88 -24.07 -26.11
C VAL A 17 -4.85 -24.63 -25.08
N TYR A 18 -6.14 -24.67 -25.41
CA TYR A 18 -7.18 -25.24 -24.55
C TYR A 18 -7.39 -26.75 -24.81
N SER A 19 -7.32 -27.18 -26.07
CA SER A 19 -7.30 -28.59 -26.48
C SER A 19 -6.54 -28.75 -27.79
N GLY A 20 -5.92 -29.88 -28.02
CA GLY A 20 -5.10 -30.16 -29.21
C GLY A 20 -3.68 -29.62 -29.10
N SER A 21 -3.07 -29.31 -30.23
CA SER A 21 -1.69 -28.80 -30.29
C SER A 21 -1.46 -27.83 -31.45
N ILE A 22 -0.58 -26.84 -31.24
CA ILE A 22 -0.17 -25.84 -32.24
C ILE A 22 1.34 -25.87 -32.43
N ALA A 23 1.79 -25.51 -33.62
CA ALA A 23 3.19 -25.28 -33.93
C ALA A 23 3.44 -23.79 -34.16
N VAL A 24 4.52 -23.28 -33.56
CA VAL A 24 5.03 -21.91 -33.76
C VAL A 24 6.53 -22.01 -33.97
N ASP A 25 6.99 -21.56 -35.10
CA ASP A 25 8.38 -21.72 -35.55
C ASP A 25 8.80 -23.21 -35.51
N SER A 26 9.63 -23.60 -34.57
CA SER A 26 10.08 -25.00 -34.40
C SER A 26 9.57 -25.63 -33.11
N GLN A 27 8.65 -24.99 -32.40
CA GLN A 27 8.11 -25.48 -31.13
C GLN A 27 6.70 -26.06 -31.33
N LEU A 28 6.46 -27.23 -30.70
CA LEU A 28 5.14 -27.80 -30.54
C LEU A 28 4.61 -27.44 -29.15
N LEU A 29 3.43 -26.84 -29.11
CA LEU A 29 2.75 -26.44 -27.88
C LEU A 29 1.46 -27.26 -27.74
N THR A 30 1.21 -27.73 -26.52
CA THR A 30 0.10 -28.63 -26.16
C THR A 30 -0.81 -28.00 -25.10
N VAL A 31 -1.84 -28.70 -24.69
CA VAL A 31 -2.83 -28.20 -23.71
C VAL A 31 -2.19 -27.62 -22.47
N GLY A 32 -2.54 -26.37 -22.18
CA GLY A 32 -2.00 -25.59 -21.06
C GLY A 32 -0.82 -24.68 -21.44
N ASP A 33 -0.17 -24.92 -22.59
CA ASP A 33 0.89 -24.05 -23.08
C ASP A 33 0.33 -22.76 -23.68
N TYR A 34 1.16 -21.73 -23.71
CA TYR A 34 0.83 -20.46 -24.37
C TYR A 34 2.01 -19.92 -25.18
N VAL A 35 1.70 -19.11 -26.16
CA VAL A 35 2.71 -18.40 -26.96
C VAL A 35 2.21 -17.04 -27.39
N VAL A 36 3.14 -16.11 -27.44
CA VAL A 36 2.96 -14.84 -28.13
C VAL A 36 3.62 -14.94 -29.48
N SER A 37 2.83 -14.82 -30.53
CA SER A 37 3.35 -14.88 -31.89
C SER A 37 3.05 -13.59 -32.63
N GLU A 38 4.06 -13.01 -33.25
CA GLU A 38 3.89 -11.88 -34.19
C GLU A 38 3.40 -12.36 -35.57
N HIS A 39 3.60 -13.64 -35.88
CA HIS A 39 3.31 -14.24 -37.19
C HIS A 39 2.11 -15.18 -37.18
N GLY A 40 1.55 -15.44 -35.96
CA GLY A 40 0.45 -16.36 -35.77
C GLY A 40 0.90 -17.77 -35.41
N VAL A 41 -0.03 -18.74 -35.50
CA VAL A 41 0.16 -20.13 -35.09
C VAL A 41 -0.43 -21.08 -36.13
N ARG A 42 0.08 -22.31 -36.19
CA ARG A 42 -0.46 -23.39 -37.05
C ARG A 42 -0.95 -24.53 -36.19
N ALA A 43 -2.19 -24.97 -36.42
CA ALA A 43 -2.73 -26.16 -35.75
C ALA A 43 -2.09 -27.43 -36.33
N VAL A 44 -1.66 -28.33 -35.44
CA VAL A 44 -1.08 -29.64 -35.81
C VAL A 44 -2.15 -30.73 -35.86
N GLU A 45 -3.23 -30.51 -35.13
CA GLU A 45 -4.44 -31.31 -35.10
C GLU A 45 -5.64 -30.39 -34.85
N GLU A 46 -6.86 -30.91 -34.79
CA GLU A 46 -8.02 -30.11 -34.42
C GLU A 46 -7.81 -29.51 -33.03
N THR A 47 -7.70 -28.19 -32.97
CA THR A 47 -7.21 -27.47 -31.80
C THR A 47 -8.13 -26.33 -31.41
N ILE A 48 -8.46 -26.22 -30.12
CA ILE A 48 -9.12 -25.05 -29.57
C ILE A 48 -8.06 -24.18 -28.90
N VAL A 49 -7.94 -22.92 -29.38
CA VAL A 49 -7.09 -21.91 -28.74
C VAL A 49 -7.92 -20.77 -28.19
N ILE A 50 -7.54 -20.25 -27.05
CA ILE A 50 -7.98 -18.95 -26.55
C ILE A 50 -7.05 -17.92 -27.17
N TYR A 51 -7.61 -17.00 -27.93
CA TYR A 51 -6.86 -15.94 -28.61
C TYR A 51 -7.19 -14.59 -28.01
N ALA A 52 -6.16 -13.80 -27.73
CA ALA A 52 -6.26 -12.38 -27.43
C ALA A 52 -5.35 -11.61 -28.40
N ASP A 53 -5.85 -10.51 -28.98
CA ASP A 53 -5.00 -9.65 -29.80
C ASP A 53 -3.86 -9.03 -28.97
N TYR A 54 -2.83 -8.53 -29.68
CA TYR A 54 -1.60 -8.07 -29.03
C TYR A 54 -1.86 -6.94 -27.99
N GLU A 55 -2.81 -6.05 -28.26
CA GLU A 55 -3.15 -4.94 -27.35
C GLU A 55 -3.87 -5.46 -26.09
N CYS A 56 -4.79 -6.41 -26.24
CA CYS A 56 -5.44 -7.09 -25.11
C CYS A 56 -4.48 -8.01 -24.34
N ALA A 57 -3.51 -8.62 -25.04
CA ALA A 57 -2.53 -9.51 -24.43
C ALA A 57 -1.35 -8.77 -23.79
N ARG A 58 -1.08 -7.54 -24.21
CA ARG A 58 0.04 -6.72 -23.73
C ARG A 58 0.16 -6.65 -22.21
N PRO A 59 -0.93 -6.48 -21.41
CA PRO A 59 -0.82 -6.54 -19.95
C PRO A 59 -0.36 -7.90 -19.42
N VAL A 60 -0.68 -9.00 -20.15
CA VAL A 60 -0.25 -10.37 -19.79
C VAL A 60 1.19 -10.61 -20.25
N LEU A 61 1.63 -9.98 -21.33
CA LEU A 61 2.94 -10.14 -21.94
C LEU A 61 4.04 -9.40 -21.18
N THR A 62 3.71 -8.27 -20.54
CA THR A 62 4.61 -7.55 -19.65
C THR A 62 4.83 -8.29 -18.31
N LEU A 63 4.09 -9.38 -18.05
CA LEU A 63 4.36 -10.29 -16.92
C LEU A 63 5.65 -11.12 -17.11
N GLY A 64 6.24 -11.18 -18.31
CA GLY A 64 7.42 -11.99 -18.62
C GLY A 64 8.78 -11.37 -18.28
N GLU A 65 8.86 -10.09 -17.89
CA GLU A 65 10.09 -9.40 -17.47
C GLU A 65 10.15 -9.15 -15.96
N GLU A 66 9.33 -9.83 -15.18
CA GLU A 66 9.34 -9.67 -13.72
C GLU A 66 10.45 -10.49 -13.10
N GLU A 67 11.26 -9.84 -12.25
CA GLU A 67 12.05 -10.59 -11.29
C GLU A 67 11.10 -11.46 -10.47
N PRO A 68 11.22 -12.78 -10.52
CA PRO A 68 10.32 -13.66 -9.81
C PRO A 68 10.40 -13.38 -8.31
N CYS A 69 9.27 -13.47 -7.59
CA CYS A 69 9.29 -13.48 -6.13
C CYS A 69 10.21 -14.61 -5.67
N LEU A 70 11.33 -14.29 -5.02
CA LEU A 70 12.24 -15.29 -4.47
C LEU A 70 11.86 -15.61 -3.02
N VAL A 71 12.01 -16.88 -2.64
CA VAL A 71 11.70 -17.34 -1.27
C VAL A 71 12.56 -16.62 -0.24
N GLY A 72 13.80 -16.28 -0.60
CA GLY A 72 14.70 -15.49 0.25
C GLY A 72 14.16 -14.12 0.60
N ASP A 73 13.40 -13.50 -0.32
CA ASP A 73 12.78 -12.18 -0.09
C ASP A 73 11.65 -12.23 0.94
N LEU A 74 11.11 -13.42 1.22
CA LEU A 74 10.06 -13.64 2.21
C LEU A 74 10.59 -13.79 3.64
N ILE A 75 11.92 -13.94 3.81
CA ILE A 75 12.56 -14.07 5.11
C ILE A 75 12.72 -12.67 5.72
N TYR A 76 11.98 -12.37 6.76
CA TYR A 76 11.98 -11.06 7.44
C TYR A 76 12.53 -11.09 8.87
N ARG A 77 12.96 -12.27 9.36
CA ARG A 77 13.59 -12.47 10.67
C ARG A 77 14.46 -13.72 10.66
N ASP A 78 15.38 -13.78 11.61
CA ASP A 78 16.18 -14.97 11.85
C ASP A 78 15.30 -16.17 12.20
N PRO A 79 15.66 -17.38 11.75
CA PRO A 79 14.92 -18.59 12.07
C PRO A 79 15.04 -18.92 13.55
N VAL A 80 13.94 -19.35 14.18
CA VAL A 80 13.98 -19.86 15.55
C VAL A 80 14.42 -21.31 15.49
N VAL A 81 15.65 -21.57 15.95
CA VAL A 81 16.25 -22.90 15.89
C VAL A 81 16.57 -23.44 17.29
N VAL A 82 16.62 -24.78 17.41
CA VAL A 82 17.00 -25.50 18.63
C VAL A 82 17.77 -26.78 18.28
N GLY A 83 18.54 -27.29 19.23
CA GLY A 83 19.15 -28.61 19.13
C GLY A 83 18.15 -29.75 19.37
N PRO A 84 18.47 -30.99 18.94
CA PRO A 84 17.57 -32.15 19.00
C PRO A 84 17.23 -32.61 20.44
N ASP A 85 18.09 -32.32 21.41
CA ASP A 85 17.94 -32.75 22.79
C ASP A 85 17.13 -31.78 23.67
N MET A 86 16.70 -30.63 23.10
CA MET A 86 15.90 -29.65 23.86
C MET A 86 14.56 -30.28 24.27
N PRO A 87 14.15 -30.15 25.54
CA PRO A 87 12.81 -30.58 25.97
C PRO A 87 11.71 -29.85 25.21
N VAL A 88 10.64 -30.55 24.81
CA VAL A 88 9.51 -29.96 24.07
C VAL A 88 8.96 -28.74 24.80
N ILE A 89 8.80 -28.80 26.13
CA ILE A 89 8.25 -27.68 26.92
C ILE A 89 9.10 -26.42 26.78
N GLU A 90 10.43 -26.52 26.73
CA GLU A 90 11.32 -25.36 26.55
C GLU A 90 11.29 -24.83 25.12
N ALA A 91 11.19 -25.72 24.12
CA ALA A 91 10.99 -25.31 22.73
C ALA A 91 9.66 -24.55 22.56
N VAL A 92 8.57 -25.02 23.19
CA VAL A 92 7.26 -24.34 23.17
C VAL A 92 7.31 -22.99 23.87
N LYS A 93 7.99 -22.86 25.02
CA LYS A 93 8.22 -21.58 25.68
C LYS A 93 8.99 -20.61 24.78
N LYS A 94 9.97 -21.12 24.00
CA LYS A 94 10.71 -20.33 23.03
C LYS A 94 9.80 -19.90 21.87
N MET A 95 8.99 -20.81 21.31
CA MET A 95 8.00 -20.47 20.28
C MET A 95 7.05 -19.35 20.75
N TYR A 96 6.56 -19.45 21.97
CA TYR A 96 5.66 -18.43 22.55
C TYR A 96 6.34 -17.07 22.70
N ARG A 97 7.57 -17.01 23.27
CA ARG A 97 8.32 -15.77 23.43
C ARG A 97 8.66 -15.09 22.10
N GLU A 98 9.04 -15.91 21.11
CA GLU A 98 9.38 -15.43 19.76
C GLU A 98 8.15 -15.20 18.86
N GLY A 99 6.94 -15.54 19.31
CA GLY A 99 5.70 -15.39 18.54
C GLY A 99 5.69 -16.19 17.24
N VAL A 100 6.22 -17.42 17.25
CA VAL A 100 6.29 -18.30 16.08
C VAL A 100 5.39 -19.52 16.20
N SER A 101 4.87 -20.01 15.06
CA SER A 101 4.05 -21.22 14.99
C SER A 101 4.85 -22.49 14.66
N SER A 102 6.17 -22.35 14.47
CA SER A 102 7.08 -23.47 14.21
C SER A 102 8.48 -23.18 14.72
N ILE A 103 9.22 -24.23 15.05
CA ILE A 103 10.63 -24.17 15.43
C ILE A 103 11.40 -25.23 14.66
N ILE A 104 12.61 -24.92 14.22
CA ILE A 104 13.42 -25.85 13.43
C ILE A 104 14.45 -26.49 14.34
N VAL A 105 14.53 -27.81 14.27
CA VAL A 105 15.56 -28.59 14.95
C VAL A 105 16.75 -28.72 14.01
N VAL A 106 17.92 -28.29 14.47
CA VAL A 106 19.14 -28.27 13.65
C VAL A 106 20.25 -29.10 14.28
N ASP A 107 21.18 -29.55 13.42
CA ASP A 107 22.43 -30.15 13.86
C ASP A 107 23.45 -29.10 14.32
N VAL A 108 24.66 -29.56 14.65
CA VAL A 108 25.78 -28.70 15.10
C VAL A 108 26.29 -27.75 14.00
N ASP A 109 26.03 -28.07 12.73
CA ASP A 109 26.39 -27.27 11.57
C ASP A 109 25.27 -26.30 11.15
N GLY A 110 24.10 -26.30 11.84
CA GLY A 110 22.95 -25.47 11.54
C GLY A 110 22.06 -26.02 10.41
N ARG A 111 22.22 -27.28 10.03
CA ARG A 111 21.40 -27.92 9.01
C ARG A 111 20.10 -28.46 9.61
N PRO A 112 18.96 -28.44 8.87
CA PRO A 112 17.67 -28.84 9.41
C PRO A 112 17.57 -30.37 9.58
N LEU A 113 17.36 -30.82 10.82
CA LEU A 113 17.07 -32.20 11.18
C LEU A 113 15.56 -32.47 11.20
N GLY A 114 14.78 -31.48 11.69
CA GLY A 114 13.35 -31.63 11.86
C GLY A 114 12.64 -30.28 11.99
N ILE A 115 11.32 -30.32 11.94
CA ILE A 115 10.43 -29.20 12.25
C ILE A 115 9.41 -29.63 13.30
N PHE A 116 9.13 -28.73 14.26
CA PHE A 116 8.07 -28.91 15.24
C PHE A 116 7.13 -27.69 15.16
N THR A 117 5.82 -27.95 15.15
CA THR A 117 4.80 -26.93 14.89
C THR A 117 3.70 -26.92 15.97
N ASP A 118 2.85 -25.87 15.96
CA ASP A 118 1.64 -25.81 16.80
C ASP A 118 0.72 -27.03 16.59
N THR A 119 0.74 -27.64 15.42
CA THR A 119 -0.04 -28.87 15.13
C THR A 119 0.52 -30.06 15.91
N ASP A 120 1.84 -30.16 15.99
CA ASP A 120 2.50 -31.21 16.77
C ASP A 120 2.24 -31.02 18.25
N LEU A 121 2.37 -29.78 18.75
CA LEU A 121 2.04 -29.47 20.14
C LEU A 121 0.59 -29.86 20.50
N ARG A 122 -0.37 -29.49 19.66
CA ARG A 122 -1.79 -29.86 19.90
C ARG A 122 -1.99 -31.36 19.92
N ARG A 123 -1.30 -32.11 19.07
CA ARG A 123 -1.32 -33.59 19.06
C ARG A 123 -0.76 -34.15 20.37
N LEU A 124 0.40 -33.65 20.83
CA LEU A 124 1.02 -34.11 22.07
C LEU A 124 0.12 -33.86 23.29
N VAL A 125 -0.46 -32.66 23.40
CA VAL A 125 -1.39 -32.32 24.47
C VAL A 125 -2.65 -33.21 24.44
N ALA A 126 -3.21 -33.46 23.26
CA ALA A 126 -4.39 -34.30 23.10
C ALA A 126 -4.14 -35.77 23.47
N LEU A 127 -2.92 -36.24 23.27
CA LEU A 127 -2.50 -37.60 23.61
C LEU A 127 -1.96 -37.77 25.03
N GLY A 128 -1.78 -36.67 25.77
CA GLY A 128 -1.22 -36.67 27.12
C GLY A 128 0.27 -37.07 27.16
N GLU A 129 1.01 -36.73 26.10
CA GLU A 129 2.44 -37.05 25.98
C GLU A 129 3.30 -36.19 26.93
N ASP A 130 4.43 -36.79 27.33
CA ASP A 130 5.38 -36.11 28.22
C ASP A 130 6.21 -35.05 27.49
N LEU A 131 5.92 -33.79 27.78
CA LEU A 131 6.59 -32.64 27.16
C LEU A 131 8.01 -32.39 27.71
N SER A 132 8.45 -33.15 28.71
CA SER A 132 9.84 -33.10 29.24
C SER A 132 10.83 -33.87 28.33
N ARG A 133 10.33 -34.70 27.43
CA ARG A 133 11.16 -35.47 26.48
C ARG A 133 11.79 -34.56 25.41
N PRO A 134 12.92 -35.01 24.82
CA PRO A 134 13.59 -34.29 23.74
C PRO A 134 12.68 -34.05 22.54
N ILE A 135 12.80 -32.87 21.90
CA ILE A 135 11.99 -32.49 20.73
C ILE A 135 12.22 -33.44 19.53
N SER A 136 13.40 -34.03 19.44
CA SER A 136 13.73 -35.05 18.42
C SER A 136 12.81 -36.27 18.41
N ALA A 137 12.18 -36.58 19.57
CA ALA A 137 11.23 -37.69 19.67
C ALA A 137 9.87 -37.37 19.01
N TYR A 138 9.54 -36.10 18.79
CA TYR A 138 8.21 -35.64 18.36
C TYR A 138 8.21 -34.75 17.13
N MET A 139 9.37 -34.23 16.71
CA MET A 139 9.51 -33.43 15.49
C MET A 139 9.16 -34.22 14.25
N THR A 140 8.73 -33.56 13.19
CA THR A 140 8.68 -34.14 11.84
C THR A 140 10.11 -34.12 11.28
N PRO A 141 10.75 -35.29 11.07
CA PRO A 141 12.12 -35.38 10.56
C PRO A 141 12.19 -35.00 9.09
N GLN A 142 13.38 -34.63 8.59
CA GLN A 142 13.66 -34.25 7.20
C GLN A 142 12.63 -33.26 6.65
N PRO A 143 12.53 -32.06 7.22
CA PRO A 143 11.52 -31.11 6.84
C PRO A 143 11.67 -30.72 5.38
N LEU A 144 10.54 -30.41 4.71
CA LEU A 144 10.58 -29.87 3.37
C LEU A 144 11.43 -28.62 3.35
N SER A 145 12.49 -28.64 2.55
CA SER A 145 13.46 -27.53 2.46
C SER A 145 13.63 -27.04 1.04
N ILE A 146 13.90 -25.74 0.88
CA ILE A 146 14.11 -25.09 -0.41
C ILE A 146 15.24 -24.05 -0.30
N LYS A 147 15.93 -23.74 -1.39
CA LYS A 147 16.94 -22.69 -1.41
C LYS A 147 16.30 -21.30 -1.38
N ALA A 148 17.00 -20.32 -0.80
CA ALA A 148 16.58 -18.92 -0.79
C ALA A 148 16.40 -18.34 -2.22
N SER A 149 17.15 -18.87 -3.20
CA SER A 149 17.08 -18.48 -4.62
C SER A 149 15.90 -19.08 -5.39
N ALA A 150 15.13 -20.01 -4.79
CA ALA A 150 13.96 -20.57 -5.43
C ALA A 150 12.81 -19.55 -5.49
N THR A 151 11.92 -19.70 -6.46
CA THR A 151 10.75 -18.83 -6.61
C THR A 151 9.66 -19.14 -5.58
N CYS A 152 8.85 -18.12 -5.26
CA CYS A 152 7.68 -18.29 -4.38
C CYS A 152 6.69 -19.33 -4.93
N MET A 153 6.56 -19.42 -6.26
CA MET A 153 5.73 -20.40 -6.93
C MET A 153 6.24 -21.82 -6.73
N GLU A 154 7.56 -22.07 -6.86
CA GLU A 154 8.17 -23.36 -6.58
C GLU A 154 7.93 -23.79 -5.13
N ALA A 155 8.08 -22.87 -4.18
CA ALA A 155 7.82 -23.14 -2.76
C ALA A 155 6.33 -23.46 -2.52
N ALA A 156 5.41 -22.69 -3.11
CA ALA A 156 3.97 -22.93 -3.01
C ALA A 156 3.62 -24.33 -3.55
N PHE A 157 4.15 -24.67 -4.73
CA PHE A 157 3.92 -25.96 -5.36
C PHE A 157 4.49 -27.13 -4.53
N ALA A 158 5.70 -26.95 -3.99
CA ALA A 158 6.32 -27.94 -3.10
C ALA A 158 5.50 -28.17 -1.82
N MET A 159 4.99 -27.09 -1.19
CA MET A 159 4.14 -27.20 -0.01
C MET A 159 2.79 -27.84 -0.31
N MET A 160 2.16 -27.51 -1.44
CA MET A 160 0.89 -28.12 -1.87
C MET A 160 1.04 -29.61 -2.11
N ASN A 161 2.08 -30.04 -2.82
CA ASN A 161 2.34 -31.45 -3.12
C ASN A 161 2.61 -32.31 -1.88
N ARG A 162 3.15 -31.71 -0.81
CA ARG A 162 3.44 -32.40 0.45
C ARG A 162 2.39 -32.16 1.54
N TYR A 163 1.33 -31.39 1.23
CA TYR A 163 0.28 -31.01 2.19
C TYR A 163 0.81 -30.35 3.47
N VAL A 164 1.91 -29.58 3.36
CA VAL A 164 2.52 -28.85 4.47
C VAL A 164 2.29 -27.34 4.36
N LYS A 165 2.28 -26.66 5.50
CA LYS A 165 2.05 -25.20 5.59
C LYS A 165 3.34 -24.39 5.80
N HIS A 166 4.47 -25.07 6.08
CA HIS A 166 5.77 -24.49 6.36
C HIS A 166 6.81 -25.14 5.47
N ILE A 167 7.74 -24.33 4.96
CA ILE A 167 8.91 -24.79 4.23
C ILE A 167 10.15 -24.16 4.86
N VAL A 168 11.18 -24.98 5.11
CA VAL A 168 12.45 -24.51 5.64
C VAL A 168 13.27 -23.93 4.51
N VAL A 169 13.77 -22.72 4.67
CA VAL A 169 14.65 -22.08 3.69
C VAL A 169 16.10 -22.29 4.11
N VAL A 170 16.91 -22.73 3.17
CA VAL A 170 18.33 -22.99 3.42
C VAL A 170 19.22 -22.12 2.52
N ASP A 171 20.40 -21.80 3.04
CA ASP A 171 21.47 -21.14 2.26
C ASP A 171 22.18 -22.15 1.33
N ASP A 172 23.17 -21.67 0.56
CA ASP A 172 23.93 -22.52 -0.36
C ASP A 172 24.79 -23.59 0.35
N SER A 173 25.07 -23.43 1.64
CA SER A 173 25.77 -24.41 2.47
C SER A 173 24.80 -25.44 3.11
N GLY A 174 23.51 -25.28 2.89
CA GLY A 174 22.46 -26.14 3.44
C GLY A 174 22.05 -25.80 4.87
N ARG A 175 22.48 -24.67 5.42
CA ARG A 175 22.10 -24.19 6.76
C ARG A 175 20.77 -23.44 6.70
N VAL A 176 20.01 -23.55 7.78
CA VAL A 176 18.72 -22.87 7.90
C VAL A 176 18.92 -21.35 7.86
N SER A 177 18.31 -20.68 6.89
CA SER A 177 18.26 -19.24 6.76
C SER A 177 16.88 -18.64 7.10
N GLY A 178 15.81 -19.46 7.09
CA GLY A 178 14.48 -18.98 7.42
C GLY A 178 13.40 -20.07 7.37
N VAL A 179 12.18 -19.67 7.64
CA VAL A 179 10.97 -20.47 7.44
C VAL A 179 9.94 -19.63 6.71
N VAL A 180 9.36 -20.15 5.65
CA VAL A 180 8.30 -19.51 4.88
C VAL A 180 7.03 -20.34 4.99
N THR A 181 5.89 -19.69 5.10
CA THR A 181 4.57 -20.33 5.17
C THR A 181 3.77 -20.05 3.90
N VAL A 182 2.73 -20.87 3.64
CA VAL A 182 1.74 -20.59 2.58
C VAL A 182 1.15 -19.17 2.71
N ARG A 183 0.97 -18.70 3.95
CA ARG A 183 0.48 -17.33 4.21
C ARG A 183 1.47 -16.26 3.75
N ASP A 184 2.77 -16.45 3.96
CA ASP A 184 3.80 -15.50 3.54
C ASP A 184 3.83 -15.38 2.00
N ILE A 185 3.71 -16.50 1.28
CA ILE A 185 3.61 -16.49 -0.19
C ILE A 185 2.32 -15.83 -0.65
N ALA A 186 1.17 -16.21 -0.07
CA ALA A 186 -0.10 -15.60 -0.42
C ALA A 186 -0.12 -14.08 -0.20
N TYR A 187 0.54 -13.61 0.88
CA TYR A 187 0.68 -12.18 1.12
C TYR A 187 1.63 -11.49 0.14
N ALA A 188 2.71 -12.14 -0.26
CA ALA A 188 3.64 -11.59 -1.25
C ALA A 188 2.98 -11.46 -2.64
N GLU A 189 2.28 -12.49 -3.07
CA GLU A 189 1.65 -12.55 -4.39
C GLU A 189 0.34 -11.73 -4.48
N ALA A 190 -0.52 -11.82 -3.44
CA ALA A 190 -1.84 -11.19 -3.47
C ALA A 190 -1.91 -9.81 -2.80
N LEU A 191 -1.01 -9.52 -1.84
CA LEU A 191 -1.09 -8.37 -0.95
C LEU A 191 0.26 -7.66 -0.78
N GLY A 192 1.07 -7.57 -1.84
CA GLY A 192 2.44 -7.03 -1.83
C GLY A 192 2.68 -5.85 -0.86
N PRO A 193 1.87 -4.76 -0.89
CA PRO A 193 2.04 -3.64 0.04
C PRO A 193 1.80 -3.99 1.52
N LEU A 194 0.88 -4.93 1.83
CA LEU A 194 0.64 -5.38 3.21
C LEU A 194 1.77 -6.29 3.72
N TYR A 195 2.35 -7.10 2.85
CA TYR A 195 3.54 -7.87 3.17
C TYR A 195 4.71 -6.94 3.52
N MET A 196 4.92 -5.88 2.71
CA MET A 196 5.93 -4.87 2.99
C MET A 196 5.70 -4.16 4.33
N LEU A 197 4.45 -3.92 4.74
CA LEU A 197 4.15 -3.33 6.06
C LEU A 197 4.68 -4.21 7.21
N ARG A 198 4.58 -5.54 7.10
CA ARG A 198 5.16 -6.46 8.08
C ARG A 198 6.68 -6.34 8.15
N ARG A 199 7.37 -6.32 6.99
CA ARG A 199 8.83 -6.14 6.92
C ARG A 199 9.29 -4.78 7.46
N ILE A 200 8.54 -3.72 7.20
CA ILE A 200 8.80 -2.39 7.75
C ILE A 200 8.72 -2.41 9.29
N ARG A 201 7.68 -3.03 9.85
CA ARG A 201 7.49 -3.13 11.30
C ARG A 201 8.59 -3.92 12.00
N SER A 202 9.18 -4.92 11.34
CA SER A 202 10.26 -5.73 11.91
C SER A 202 11.64 -5.07 11.84
N ALA A 203 11.80 -3.95 11.13
CA ALA A 203 13.08 -3.25 11.03
C ALA A 203 13.63 -2.87 12.41
N SER A 204 14.88 -3.24 12.68
CA SER A 204 15.54 -3.04 13.99
C SER A 204 16.46 -1.82 14.01
N SER A 205 16.81 -1.28 12.83
CA SER A 205 17.70 -0.14 12.65
C SER A 205 17.22 0.80 11.54
N VAL A 206 17.80 2.01 11.49
CA VAL A 206 17.52 3.00 10.45
C VAL A 206 17.97 2.50 9.07
N ASP A 207 19.10 1.78 8.99
CA ASP A 207 19.60 1.26 7.72
C ASP A 207 18.70 0.14 7.17
N GLU A 208 18.19 -0.72 8.04
CA GLU A 208 17.20 -1.71 7.66
C GLU A 208 15.89 -1.06 7.22
N LEU A 209 15.40 -0.04 7.94
CA LEU A 209 14.22 0.72 7.52
C LEU A 209 14.43 1.38 6.15
N ALA A 210 15.63 1.91 5.87
CA ALA A 210 15.99 2.47 4.58
C ALA A 210 15.93 1.44 3.44
N LEU A 211 16.40 0.21 3.71
CA LEU A 211 16.29 -0.89 2.76
C LEU A 211 14.81 -1.22 2.47
N ARG A 212 14.01 -1.41 3.52
CA ARG A 212 12.57 -1.73 3.38
C ARG A 212 11.77 -0.63 2.69
N TYR A 213 12.12 0.63 2.92
CA TYR A 213 11.49 1.75 2.23
C TYR A 213 11.80 1.73 0.71
N ARG A 214 13.05 1.46 0.32
CA ARG A 214 13.41 1.33 -1.11
C ARG A 214 12.69 0.17 -1.79
N GLU A 215 12.60 -0.99 -1.12
CA GLU A 215 11.85 -2.15 -1.60
C GLU A 215 10.36 -1.81 -1.79
N LEU A 216 9.75 -1.12 -0.81
CA LEU A 216 8.36 -0.64 -0.92
C LEU A 216 8.17 0.27 -2.13
N VAL A 217 9.04 1.27 -2.31
CA VAL A 217 8.95 2.22 -3.44
C VAL A 217 9.08 1.49 -4.77
N SER A 218 10.01 0.52 -4.87
CA SER A 218 10.20 -0.31 -6.07
C SER A 218 8.97 -1.16 -6.37
N LEU A 219 8.39 -1.82 -5.35
CA LEU A 219 7.16 -2.59 -5.47
C LEU A 219 6.00 -1.72 -5.96
N LEU A 220 5.77 -0.58 -5.31
CA LEU A 220 4.66 0.32 -5.67
C LEU A 220 4.80 0.85 -7.10
N ARG A 221 6.02 1.16 -7.57
CA ARG A 221 6.27 1.57 -8.95
C ARG A 221 5.97 0.46 -9.95
N ARG A 222 6.40 -0.76 -9.65
CA ARG A 222 6.16 -1.93 -10.49
C ARG A 222 4.65 -2.19 -10.64
N GLU A 223 3.93 -2.28 -9.52
CA GLU A 223 2.49 -2.51 -9.53
C GLU A 223 1.71 -1.39 -10.24
N ALA A 224 2.13 -0.13 -10.06
CA ALA A 224 1.48 1.00 -10.70
C ALA A 224 1.67 1.04 -12.24
N ARG A 225 2.79 0.52 -12.75
CA ARG A 225 3.02 0.40 -14.21
C ARG A 225 2.07 -0.59 -14.89
N ARG A 226 1.52 -1.54 -14.14
CA ARG A 226 0.53 -2.50 -14.63
C ARG A 226 -0.87 -1.88 -14.78
N LEU A 227 -1.14 -0.79 -14.09
CA LEU A 227 -2.43 -0.12 -14.15
C LEU A 227 -2.54 0.73 -15.41
N HIS A 228 -3.53 0.40 -16.23
CA HIS A 228 -3.87 1.25 -17.39
C HIS A 228 -4.81 2.38 -16.96
N PRO A 229 -4.52 3.65 -17.26
CA PRO A 229 -5.30 4.79 -16.76
C PRO A 229 -6.76 4.79 -17.22
N SER A 230 -7.08 4.14 -18.34
CA SER A 230 -8.45 4.12 -18.89
C SER A 230 -9.38 3.05 -18.28
N GLY A 231 -8.85 2.11 -17.48
CA GLY A 231 -9.65 0.99 -16.95
C GLY A 231 -9.42 0.67 -15.47
N GLY A 232 -8.31 1.14 -14.88
CA GLY A 232 -7.86 0.74 -13.53
C GLY A 232 -8.26 1.68 -12.39
N GLY A 233 -9.37 2.39 -12.47
CA GLY A 233 -9.72 3.43 -11.48
C GLY A 233 -9.98 2.91 -10.07
N ARG A 234 -10.62 1.75 -9.90
CA ARG A 234 -10.85 1.12 -8.59
C ARG A 234 -9.57 0.55 -8.01
N GLU A 235 -8.80 -0.13 -8.84
CA GLU A 235 -7.49 -0.71 -8.51
C GLU A 235 -6.51 0.40 -8.09
N ALA A 236 -6.50 1.53 -8.80
CA ALA A 236 -5.66 2.68 -8.47
C ALA A 236 -5.99 3.25 -7.08
N VAL A 237 -7.27 3.46 -6.75
CA VAL A 237 -7.69 3.93 -5.42
C VAL A 237 -7.30 2.90 -4.35
N HIS A 238 -7.48 1.61 -4.60
CA HIS A 238 -7.06 0.56 -3.68
C HIS A 238 -5.55 0.58 -3.47
N MET A 239 -4.77 0.65 -4.54
CA MET A 239 -3.31 0.74 -4.48
C MET A 239 -2.84 1.97 -3.69
N VAL A 240 -3.44 3.14 -3.91
CA VAL A 240 -3.12 4.37 -3.17
C VAL A 240 -3.43 4.23 -1.69
N ARG A 241 -4.55 3.58 -1.31
CA ARG A 241 -4.87 3.28 0.09
C ARG A 241 -3.82 2.36 0.72
N MET A 242 -3.43 1.29 0.02
CA MET A 242 -2.42 0.34 0.50
C MET A 242 -1.03 1.00 0.61
N ALA A 243 -0.64 1.81 -0.39
CA ALA A 243 0.60 2.58 -0.35
C ALA A 243 0.63 3.54 0.84
N SER A 244 -0.46 4.29 1.07
CA SER A 244 -0.57 5.20 2.22
C SER A 244 -0.43 4.48 3.56
N LEU A 245 -1.04 3.29 3.71
CA LEU A 245 -0.90 2.48 4.93
C LEU A 245 0.53 2.01 5.13
N ALA A 246 1.22 1.57 4.07
CA ALA A 246 2.62 1.15 4.15
C ALA A 246 3.55 2.33 4.47
N LEU A 247 3.35 3.50 3.84
CA LEU A 247 4.09 4.73 4.13
C LEU A 247 3.85 5.22 5.57
N ARG A 248 2.61 5.11 6.08
CA ARG A 248 2.30 5.37 7.49
C ARG A 248 3.03 4.40 8.42
N GLY A 249 3.17 3.13 8.03
CA GLY A 249 3.98 2.14 8.73
C GLY A 249 5.47 2.53 8.79
N VAL A 250 6.02 3.12 7.72
CA VAL A 250 7.39 3.66 7.71
C VAL A 250 7.54 4.81 8.71
N MET A 251 6.59 5.76 8.73
CA MET A 251 6.58 6.87 9.67
C MET A 251 6.46 6.38 11.12
N SER A 252 5.58 5.42 11.38
CA SER A 252 5.42 4.81 12.72
C SER A 252 6.70 4.13 13.19
N LYS A 253 7.38 3.39 12.29
CA LYS A 253 8.65 2.72 12.64
C LYS A 253 9.78 3.71 12.86
N ALA A 254 9.85 4.79 12.10
CA ALA A 254 10.81 5.87 12.33
C ALA A 254 10.63 6.50 13.72
N ALA A 255 9.38 6.78 14.11
CA ALA A 255 9.05 7.29 15.44
C ALA A 255 9.40 6.30 16.55
N GLU A 256 9.12 5.01 16.38
CA GLU A 256 9.51 3.95 17.31
C GLU A 256 11.03 3.86 17.50
N LEU A 257 11.80 3.92 16.41
CA LEU A 257 13.27 3.89 16.47
C LEU A 257 13.83 5.13 17.19
N ALA A 258 13.29 6.32 16.88
CA ALA A 258 13.67 7.57 17.56
C ALA A 258 13.35 7.52 19.06
N ALA A 259 12.15 7.06 19.43
CA ALA A 259 11.74 6.95 20.83
C ALA A 259 12.63 5.98 21.61
N ARG A 260 12.96 4.83 21.01
CA ARG A 260 13.87 3.84 21.61
C ARG A 260 15.27 4.41 21.84
N GLU A 261 15.81 5.15 20.84
CA GLU A 261 17.13 5.79 20.95
C GLU A 261 17.18 6.85 22.05
N LEU A 262 16.09 7.61 22.21
CA LEU A 262 15.99 8.71 23.17
C LEU A 262 15.47 8.27 24.55
N GLY A 263 15.12 7.00 24.74
CA GLY A 263 14.52 6.48 25.98
C GLY A 263 13.19 7.16 26.31
N LEU A 264 12.36 7.47 25.29
CA LEU A 264 11.07 8.13 25.47
C LEU A 264 9.94 7.09 25.50
N PRO A 265 9.02 7.17 26.49
CA PRO A 265 7.79 6.41 26.45
C PRO A 265 6.87 6.94 25.34
N GLY A 266 5.99 6.08 24.81
CA GLY A 266 4.95 6.52 23.84
C GLY A 266 3.85 7.37 24.47
N ASP A 267 3.68 7.26 25.79
CA ASP A 267 2.69 8.02 26.54
C ASP A 267 3.09 9.49 26.65
N GLY A 268 2.12 10.39 26.45
CA GLY A 268 2.34 11.83 26.52
C GLY A 268 2.92 12.44 25.23
N LEU A 269 3.04 11.66 24.16
CA LEU A 269 3.40 12.08 22.81
C LEU A 269 2.41 11.51 21.79
N ALA A 270 2.03 12.29 20.79
CA ALA A 270 1.27 11.83 19.64
C ALA A 270 1.91 12.35 18.37
N TYR A 271 2.53 11.45 17.60
CA TYR A 271 3.05 11.72 16.26
C TYR A 271 1.98 11.44 15.24
N LEU A 272 1.64 12.44 14.46
CA LEU A 272 0.48 12.47 13.57
C LEU A 272 0.91 12.62 12.12
N SER A 273 0.15 12.02 11.22
CA SER A 273 0.20 12.29 9.78
C SER A 273 -1.00 13.13 9.38
N LEU A 274 -0.77 14.07 8.48
CA LEU A 274 -1.76 15.03 7.99
C LEU A 274 -2.02 14.82 6.48
N GLY A 275 -2.88 15.64 5.92
CA GLY A 275 -3.05 15.77 4.47
C GLY A 275 -3.34 14.46 3.73
N SER A 276 -2.65 14.21 2.63
CA SER A 276 -2.92 13.07 1.76
C SER A 276 -2.70 11.72 2.44
N ASN A 277 -1.68 11.57 3.28
CA ASN A 277 -1.48 10.31 4.01
C ASN A 277 -2.57 10.11 5.07
N GLY A 278 -2.95 11.17 5.79
CA GLY A 278 -4.08 11.12 6.73
C GLY A 278 -5.37 10.61 6.07
N ARG A 279 -5.62 10.98 4.82
CA ARG A 279 -6.78 10.52 4.04
C ARG A 279 -6.62 9.17 3.35
N LEU A 280 -5.47 8.50 3.46
CA LEU A 280 -5.12 7.30 2.68
C LEU A 280 -5.10 7.56 1.16
N GLU A 281 -4.57 8.71 0.76
CA GLU A 281 -4.52 9.20 -0.61
C GLU A 281 -3.11 9.57 -1.07
N GLN A 282 -2.08 9.18 -0.30
CA GLN A 282 -0.68 9.40 -0.62
C GLN A 282 -0.15 8.29 -1.53
N PHE A 283 0.58 8.70 -2.58
CA PHE A 283 1.34 7.80 -3.44
C PHE A 283 2.78 8.34 -3.62
N LEU A 284 3.59 7.71 -4.48
CA LEU A 284 5.06 7.83 -4.55
C LEU A 284 5.65 9.25 -4.59
N ALA A 285 5.06 10.15 -5.39
CA ALA A 285 5.58 11.50 -5.59
C ALA A 285 4.97 12.54 -4.62
N SER A 286 4.55 12.10 -3.45
CA SER A 286 3.99 12.98 -2.42
C SER A 286 4.96 13.11 -1.24
N ASP A 287 5.13 14.33 -0.79
CA ASP A 287 5.80 14.68 0.46
C ASP A 287 4.96 14.29 1.67
N ARG A 288 5.61 14.09 2.83
CA ARG A 288 4.94 13.79 4.09
C ARG A 288 4.60 15.08 4.81
N ASP A 289 3.35 15.17 5.28
CA ASP A 289 2.87 16.21 6.20
C ASP A 289 2.70 15.58 7.57
N THR A 290 3.37 16.13 8.60
CA THR A 290 3.44 15.54 9.94
C THR A 290 3.29 16.58 11.03
N MET A 291 2.85 16.16 12.22
CA MET A 291 2.73 17.03 13.40
C MET A 291 3.05 16.22 14.66
N LEU A 292 3.60 16.88 15.67
CA LEU A 292 3.77 16.30 17.01
C LEU A 292 2.97 17.12 18.02
N VAL A 293 2.17 16.41 18.83
CA VAL A 293 1.49 16.96 19.99
C VAL A 293 2.05 16.31 21.26
N TYR A 294 2.35 17.09 22.29
CA TYR A 294 2.91 16.59 23.53
C TYR A 294 2.19 17.14 24.78
N TRP A 295 2.23 16.40 25.87
CA TRP A 295 1.70 16.80 27.19
C TRP A 295 2.34 16.05 28.37
N GLY A 296 3.05 14.96 28.13
CA GLY A 296 3.67 14.11 29.19
C GLY A 296 5.18 14.27 29.28
N VAL A 297 5.77 15.11 28.43
CA VAL A 297 7.20 15.42 28.36
C VAL A 297 7.41 16.94 28.25
N ASP A 298 8.61 17.42 28.59
CA ASP A 298 8.96 18.82 28.36
C ASP A 298 9.16 19.11 26.87
N GLU A 299 9.02 20.39 26.49
CA GLU A 299 9.13 20.85 25.10
C GLU A 299 10.46 20.47 24.46
N GLN A 300 11.57 20.59 25.19
CA GLN A 300 12.89 20.29 24.66
C GLN A 300 13.02 18.83 24.23
N ARG A 301 12.53 17.91 25.05
CA ARG A 301 12.53 16.48 24.72
C ARG A 301 11.58 16.18 23.55
N ALA A 302 10.41 16.81 23.51
CA ALA A 302 9.48 16.67 22.39
C ALA A 302 10.10 17.19 21.08
N ARG A 303 10.83 18.29 21.12
CA ARG A 303 11.54 18.89 19.98
C ARG A 303 12.65 17.97 19.48
N VAL A 304 13.50 17.45 20.37
CA VAL A 304 14.57 16.49 20.03
C VAL A 304 13.97 15.23 19.39
N PHE A 305 12.85 14.75 19.89
CA PHE A 305 12.15 13.62 19.31
C PHE A 305 11.62 13.92 17.90
N ALA A 306 10.93 15.06 17.71
CA ALA A 306 10.43 15.47 16.41
C ALA A 306 11.57 15.59 15.37
N GLU A 307 12.65 16.27 15.74
CA GLU A 307 13.85 16.41 14.89
C GLU A 307 14.40 15.02 14.52
N ARG A 308 14.53 14.12 15.51
CA ARG A 308 15.09 12.79 15.26
C ARG A 308 14.23 11.93 14.32
N VAL A 309 12.91 11.96 14.49
CA VAL A 309 11.98 11.25 13.58
C VAL A 309 12.14 11.77 12.16
N GLU A 310 12.13 13.09 11.98
CA GLU A 310 12.24 13.71 10.65
C GLU A 310 13.62 13.43 10.02
N ASP A 311 14.72 13.42 10.81
CA ASP A 311 16.06 13.06 10.34
C ASP A 311 16.12 11.61 9.84
N ILE A 312 15.48 10.68 10.55
CA ILE A 312 15.38 9.28 10.12
C ILE A 312 14.65 9.20 8.79
N LEU A 313 13.49 9.87 8.67
CA LEU A 313 12.68 9.86 7.45
C LEU A 313 13.41 10.51 6.26
N ASP A 314 14.14 11.60 6.49
CA ASP A 314 14.97 12.24 5.46
C ASP A 314 16.12 11.32 5.02
N ARG A 315 16.81 10.68 5.99
CA ARG A 315 17.91 9.75 5.74
C ARG A 315 17.49 8.53 4.91
N ILE A 316 16.30 7.99 5.14
CA ILE A 316 15.81 6.86 4.34
C ILE A 316 15.32 7.25 2.95
N GLY A 317 15.22 8.56 2.64
CA GLY A 317 14.78 9.12 1.37
C GLY A 317 13.28 9.35 1.25
N PHE A 318 12.55 9.43 2.37
CA PHE A 318 11.14 9.81 2.38
C PHE A 318 11.01 11.33 2.54
N PRO A 319 10.67 12.09 1.48
CA PRO A 319 10.79 13.54 1.49
C PRO A 319 9.78 14.21 2.42
N GLY A 320 10.21 15.22 3.16
CA GLY A 320 9.36 16.10 3.95
C GLY A 320 8.63 17.13 3.11
N CYS A 321 7.59 17.74 3.68
CA CYS A 321 6.80 18.78 3.04
C CYS A 321 7.66 20.01 2.69
N ARG A 322 7.64 20.42 1.41
CA ARG A 322 8.39 21.59 0.92
C ARG A 322 7.93 22.91 1.52
N HIS A 323 6.71 22.95 2.06
CA HIS A 323 6.13 24.11 2.72
C HIS A 323 6.36 24.13 4.24
N GLY A 324 7.17 23.20 4.77
CA GLY A 324 7.49 23.15 6.19
C GLY A 324 6.41 22.51 7.07
N TYR A 325 5.41 21.83 6.52
CA TYR A 325 4.38 21.15 7.32
C TYR A 325 4.89 19.80 7.85
N THR A 326 5.94 19.86 8.66
CA THR A 326 6.50 18.68 9.34
C THR A 326 6.51 18.88 10.84
N SER A 327 6.69 17.81 11.60
CA SER A 327 6.72 17.86 13.08
C SER A 327 7.86 18.72 13.65
N ARG A 328 8.87 19.10 12.83
CA ARG A 328 9.88 20.11 13.21
C ARG A 328 9.25 21.49 13.43
N GLN A 329 8.27 21.87 12.62
CA GLN A 329 7.58 23.17 12.66
C GLN A 329 6.21 23.07 13.33
N LEU A 330 5.49 21.97 13.11
CA LEU A 330 4.18 21.71 13.71
C LEU A 330 4.36 20.88 15.00
N LEU A 331 4.91 21.53 16.00
CA LEU A 331 5.14 21.00 17.35
C LEU A 331 4.38 21.86 18.35
N TYR A 332 3.45 21.26 19.08
CA TYR A 332 2.61 21.96 20.03
C TYR A 332 2.40 21.15 21.31
N SER A 333 2.35 21.82 22.45
CA SER A 333 1.66 21.24 23.60
C SER A 333 0.16 21.15 23.29
N ARG A 334 -0.56 20.30 24.04
CA ARG A 334 -2.00 20.13 23.82
C ARG A 334 -2.78 21.44 24.02
N ASP A 335 -2.38 22.24 25.02
CA ASP A 335 -3.05 23.51 25.33
C ASP A 335 -2.74 24.59 24.28
N GLU A 336 -1.48 24.74 23.88
CA GLU A 336 -1.06 25.63 22.79
C GLU A 336 -1.77 25.29 21.46
N LEU A 337 -1.94 23.99 21.17
CA LEU A 337 -2.66 23.59 19.95
C LEU A 337 -4.11 24.05 19.98
N LEU A 338 -4.81 23.93 21.11
CA LEU A 338 -6.19 24.37 21.25
C LEU A 338 -6.32 25.89 21.06
N GLU A 339 -5.41 26.67 21.67
CA GLU A 339 -5.33 28.12 21.49
C GLU A 339 -5.06 28.48 20.02
N LYS A 340 -4.11 27.78 19.38
CA LYS A 340 -3.75 27.98 17.98
C LYS A 340 -4.91 27.68 17.05
N LEU A 341 -5.62 26.53 17.23
CA LEU A 341 -6.82 26.19 16.47
C LEU A 341 -7.90 27.27 16.63
N SER A 342 -8.13 27.73 17.85
CA SER A 342 -9.11 28.75 18.16
C SER A 342 -8.75 30.11 17.53
N SER A 343 -7.47 30.46 17.52
CA SER A 343 -6.97 31.70 16.86
C SER A 343 -7.14 31.61 15.34
N MET A 344 -6.71 30.53 14.71
CA MET A 344 -6.86 30.30 13.26
C MET A 344 -8.33 30.28 12.81
N ALA A 345 -9.22 29.71 13.64
CA ALA A 345 -10.66 29.66 13.33
C ALA A 345 -11.33 31.04 13.40
N ARG A 346 -10.77 32.00 14.14
CA ARG A 346 -11.24 33.40 14.18
C ARG A 346 -10.70 34.23 13.02
N ASP A 347 -9.54 33.89 12.50
CA ASP A 347 -8.88 34.57 11.40
C ASP A 347 -8.64 33.57 10.24
N LEU A 348 -9.68 33.37 9.43
CA LEU A 348 -9.67 32.42 8.32
C LEU A 348 -8.99 33.00 7.06
N MET A 349 -7.79 33.59 7.24
CA MET A 349 -6.94 33.97 6.11
C MET A 349 -6.46 32.70 5.36
N ASP A 350 -6.05 32.86 4.10
CA ASP A 350 -5.72 31.75 3.19
C ASP A 350 -4.77 30.70 3.79
N GLU A 351 -3.74 31.14 4.54
CA GLU A 351 -2.79 30.21 5.17
C GLU A 351 -3.42 29.43 6.33
N ASN A 352 -4.23 30.08 7.17
CA ASN A 352 -4.86 29.45 8.32
C ASN A 352 -5.89 28.42 7.89
N ILE A 353 -6.69 28.71 6.85
CA ILE A 353 -7.70 27.75 6.38
C ILE A 353 -7.06 26.53 5.72
N VAL A 354 -5.93 26.70 5.02
CA VAL A 354 -5.17 25.60 4.45
C VAL A 354 -4.62 24.69 5.56
N LEU A 355 -4.00 25.28 6.60
CA LEU A 355 -3.44 24.53 7.72
C LEU A 355 -4.53 23.81 8.54
N LEU A 356 -5.64 24.48 8.86
CA LEU A 356 -6.80 23.85 9.51
C LEU A 356 -7.35 22.70 8.67
N SER A 357 -7.45 22.89 7.35
CA SER A 357 -7.88 21.85 6.42
C SER A 357 -6.93 20.65 6.38
N MET A 358 -5.62 20.85 6.56
CA MET A 358 -4.65 19.76 6.65
C MET A 358 -4.74 19.05 8.00
N MET A 359 -4.87 19.78 9.11
CA MET A 359 -5.06 19.22 10.45
C MET A 359 -6.40 18.46 10.58
N PHE A 360 -7.41 18.86 9.79
CA PHE A 360 -8.69 18.13 9.70
C PHE A 360 -8.57 16.74 9.06
N ASP A 361 -7.43 16.42 8.46
CA ASP A 361 -7.08 15.10 7.95
C ASP A 361 -6.15 14.32 8.90
N ALA A 362 -5.88 14.84 10.10
CA ALA A 362 -4.96 14.22 11.04
C ALA A 362 -5.35 12.77 11.39
N VAL A 363 -4.35 11.91 11.51
CA VAL A 363 -4.47 10.54 12.00
C VAL A 363 -3.29 10.21 12.91
N ASP A 364 -3.54 9.42 13.95
CA ASP A 364 -2.51 8.95 14.85
C ASP A 364 -1.60 7.94 14.13
N VAL A 365 -0.28 8.15 14.21
CA VAL A 365 0.74 7.30 13.61
C VAL A 365 1.53 6.54 14.66
N TRP A 366 1.92 7.24 15.75
CA TRP A 366 2.68 6.65 16.84
C TRP A 366 2.41 7.40 18.16
N GLY A 367 2.55 6.70 19.28
CA GLY A 367 2.32 7.23 20.63
C GLY A 367 0.85 7.13 21.05
N GLN A 368 0.35 8.17 21.71
CA GLN A 368 -1.01 8.18 22.26
C GLN A 368 -2.07 8.27 21.16
N HIS A 369 -3.01 7.33 21.17
CA HIS A 369 -4.15 7.33 20.26
C HIS A 369 -5.29 8.25 20.74
N GLY A 370 -6.14 8.69 19.79
CA GLY A 370 -7.29 9.57 20.01
C GLY A 370 -6.99 11.06 19.91
N THR A 371 -5.71 11.44 19.77
CA THR A 371 -5.30 12.84 19.62
C THR A 371 -5.76 13.42 18.29
N ALA A 372 -5.62 12.66 17.20
CA ALA A 372 -6.08 13.07 15.88
C ALA A 372 -7.60 13.25 15.81
N GLU A 373 -8.38 12.37 16.45
CA GLU A 373 -9.83 12.50 16.55
C GLU A 373 -10.23 13.77 17.29
N TRP A 374 -9.60 14.03 18.44
CA TRP A 374 -9.82 15.27 19.21
C TRP A 374 -9.57 16.51 18.36
N ILE A 375 -8.46 16.55 17.58
CA ILE A 375 -8.14 17.67 16.70
C ILE A 375 -9.23 17.87 15.64
N ARG A 376 -9.62 16.81 14.92
CA ARG A 376 -10.65 16.88 13.87
C ARG A 376 -11.97 17.38 14.40
N ARG A 377 -12.40 16.86 15.55
CA ARG A 377 -13.62 17.27 16.21
C ARG A 377 -13.57 18.73 16.66
N SER A 378 -12.47 19.16 17.29
CA SER A 378 -12.28 20.56 17.70
C SER A 378 -12.35 21.52 16.52
N ILE A 379 -11.70 21.17 15.39
CA ILE A 379 -11.76 21.98 14.16
C ILE A 379 -13.19 22.06 13.63
N ALA A 380 -13.90 20.95 13.55
CA ALA A 380 -15.29 20.92 13.06
C ALA A 380 -16.22 21.77 13.94
N GLU A 381 -16.09 21.68 15.26
CA GLU A 381 -16.87 22.49 16.22
C GLU A 381 -16.54 24.00 16.12
N LEU A 382 -15.25 24.35 16.03
CA LEU A 382 -14.80 25.74 15.88
C LEU A 382 -15.30 26.37 14.57
N LEU A 383 -15.31 25.62 13.48
CA LEU A 383 -15.66 26.10 12.14
C LEU A 383 -17.14 26.01 11.81
N SER A 384 -17.95 25.34 12.64
CA SER A 384 -19.39 25.14 12.40
C SER A 384 -20.17 26.44 12.19
N ARG A 385 -19.72 27.55 12.82
CA ARG A 385 -20.35 28.87 12.70
C ARG A 385 -19.89 29.66 11.46
N SER A 386 -18.92 29.16 10.73
CA SER A 386 -18.31 29.82 9.57
C SER A 386 -18.59 29.07 8.26
N SER A 387 -19.64 28.25 8.22
CA SER A 387 -19.93 27.33 7.11
C SER A 387 -20.06 28.02 5.75
N SER A 388 -20.76 29.14 5.65
CA SER A 388 -20.90 29.91 4.39
C SER A 388 -19.55 30.43 3.89
N TYR A 389 -18.70 30.91 4.79
CA TYR A 389 -17.38 31.40 4.44
C TYR A 389 -16.49 30.22 3.95
N ILE A 390 -16.50 29.09 4.65
CA ILE A 390 -15.75 27.89 4.31
C ILE A 390 -16.16 27.37 2.92
N MET A 391 -17.45 27.32 2.63
CA MET A 391 -17.98 26.91 1.32
C MET A 391 -17.53 27.86 0.19
N GLY A 392 -17.33 29.13 0.48
CA GLY A 392 -16.83 30.13 -0.49
C GLY A 392 -15.32 30.05 -0.74
N VAL A 393 -14.54 29.77 0.30
CA VAL A 393 -13.07 29.91 0.28
C VAL A 393 -12.37 28.58 0.03
N LEU A 394 -12.82 27.46 0.65
CA LEU A 394 -12.12 26.18 0.60
C LEU A 394 -12.08 25.54 -0.80
N PRO A 395 -13.08 25.67 -1.71
CA PRO A 395 -12.93 25.22 -3.09
C PRO A 395 -11.98 26.11 -3.92
N VAL A 396 -10.76 26.35 -3.40
CA VAL A 396 -9.73 27.22 -4.00
C VAL A 396 -9.24 26.63 -5.33
N TYR A 397 -9.18 25.30 -5.40
CA TYR A 397 -8.70 24.61 -6.58
C TYR A 397 -9.83 24.37 -7.58
N ARG A 398 -9.55 24.68 -8.84
CA ARG A 398 -10.47 24.43 -9.96
C ARG A 398 -9.86 23.48 -10.97
N PRO A 399 -10.68 22.63 -11.61
CA PRO A 399 -10.22 21.88 -12.76
C PRO A 399 -9.71 22.84 -13.83
N LYS A 400 -8.58 22.49 -14.46
CA LYS A 400 -8.01 23.30 -15.53
C LYS A 400 -8.48 22.77 -16.88
N LEU A 401 -9.50 23.41 -17.42
CA LEU A 401 -9.97 23.19 -18.79
C LEU A 401 -9.75 24.47 -19.60
N GLY A 402 -9.24 24.33 -20.81
CA GLY A 402 -9.07 25.44 -21.74
C GLY A 402 -10.38 25.83 -22.43
N PHE A 403 -10.28 26.74 -23.42
CA PHE A 403 -11.43 27.19 -24.19
C PHE A 403 -12.21 26.03 -24.78
N ALA A 404 -13.53 26.09 -24.71
CA ALA A 404 -14.47 25.02 -25.14
C ALA A 404 -14.24 23.67 -24.44
N GLY A 405 -13.66 23.65 -23.22
CA GLY A 405 -13.42 22.44 -22.46
C GLY A 405 -12.28 21.55 -23.02
N ARG A 406 -11.33 22.13 -23.76
CA ARG A 406 -10.14 21.42 -24.24
C ARG A 406 -9.18 21.14 -23.08
N LEU A 407 -8.49 19.99 -23.10
CA LEU A 407 -7.41 19.72 -22.17
C LEU A 407 -6.21 20.63 -22.46
N PRO A 408 -5.56 21.22 -21.43
CA PRO A 408 -4.27 21.87 -21.61
C PRO A 408 -3.23 20.83 -21.98
N ARG A 409 -2.16 21.23 -22.68
CA ARG A 409 -1.08 20.30 -23.04
C ARG A 409 -0.42 19.71 -21.81
N GLU A 410 -0.11 20.52 -20.81
CA GLU A 410 0.40 20.09 -19.52
C GLU A 410 -0.69 20.24 -18.45
N LEU A 411 -0.98 19.14 -17.74
CA LEU A 411 -2.00 19.09 -16.69
C LEU A 411 -1.40 18.51 -15.41
N ASP A 412 -1.48 19.27 -14.32
CA ASP A 412 -1.20 18.76 -12.97
C ASP A 412 -2.45 18.07 -12.42
N LEU A 413 -2.43 16.75 -12.38
CA LEU A 413 -3.55 15.91 -11.93
C LEU A 413 -3.86 16.08 -10.44
N LYS A 414 -2.84 16.37 -9.61
CA LYS A 414 -3.03 16.64 -8.18
C LYS A 414 -3.73 17.98 -7.99
N ALA A 415 -3.17 19.05 -8.53
CA ALA A 415 -3.67 20.41 -8.31
C ALA A 415 -4.99 20.69 -9.05
N HIS A 416 -5.15 20.20 -10.27
CA HIS A 416 -6.28 20.54 -11.13
C HIS A 416 -7.28 19.39 -11.38
N GLY A 417 -6.99 18.20 -10.83
CA GLY A 417 -7.86 17.03 -10.90
C GLY A 417 -8.42 16.64 -9.54
N LEU A 418 -7.57 16.10 -8.67
CA LEU A 418 -7.99 15.53 -7.38
C LEU A 418 -8.24 16.61 -6.30
N ALA A 419 -7.39 17.64 -6.18
CA ALA A 419 -7.54 18.67 -5.16
C ALA A 419 -8.91 19.37 -5.20
N PRO A 420 -9.48 19.73 -6.36
CA PRO A 420 -10.83 20.30 -6.41
C PRO A 420 -11.89 19.40 -5.75
N VAL A 421 -11.83 18.08 -5.93
CA VAL A 421 -12.74 17.13 -5.27
C VAL A 421 -12.50 17.10 -3.77
N VAL A 422 -11.22 16.92 -3.36
CA VAL A 422 -10.81 16.82 -1.96
C VAL A 422 -11.26 18.04 -1.16
N TYR A 423 -10.97 19.24 -1.65
CA TYR A 423 -11.29 20.48 -0.93
C TYR A 423 -12.78 20.79 -0.95
N THR A 424 -13.50 20.44 -2.01
CA THR A 424 -14.97 20.59 -2.04
C THR A 424 -15.65 19.66 -1.05
N VAL A 425 -15.23 18.39 -0.98
CA VAL A 425 -15.75 17.44 0.02
C VAL A 425 -15.43 17.89 1.43
N LYS A 426 -14.22 18.41 1.68
CA LYS A 426 -13.85 18.98 2.98
C LYS A 426 -14.70 20.20 3.37
N ALA A 427 -14.98 21.09 2.41
CA ALA A 427 -15.82 22.26 2.68
C ALA A 427 -17.21 21.81 3.17
N PHE A 428 -17.85 20.88 2.49
CA PHE A 428 -19.11 20.29 2.96
C PHE A 428 -18.97 19.60 4.31
N ALA A 429 -17.90 18.80 4.50
CA ALA A 429 -17.67 18.08 5.75
C ALA A 429 -17.51 19.03 6.96
N LEU A 430 -16.77 20.11 6.80
CA LEU A 430 -16.59 21.14 7.82
C LEU A 430 -17.89 21.91 8.09
N ALA A 431 -18.60 22.31 7.03
CA ALA A 431 -19.88 23.02 7.16
C ALA A 431 -20.95 22.18 7.90
N GLU A 432 -20.92 20.88 7.73
CA GLU A 432 -21.88 19.92 8.29
C GLU A 432 -21.36 19.17 9.52
N THR A 433 -20.20 19.57 10.05
CA THR A 433 -19.54 18.93 11.21
C THR A 433 -19.33 17.41 11.02
N VAL A 434 -18.99 16.98 9.81
CA VAL A 434 -18.65 15.60 9.46
C VAL A 434 -17.14 15.41 9.60
N TRP A 435 -16.68 15.18 10.82
CA TRP A 435 -15.26 15.02 11.12
C TRP A 435 -14.72 13.60 10.91
N GLU A 436 -15.63 12.62 10.77
CA GLU A 436 -15.35 11.26 10.31
C GLU A 436 -16.33 10.85 9.20
N PRO A 437 -15.89 10.00 8.29
CA PRO A 437 -14.53 9.44 8.06
C PRO A 437 -13.55 10.46 7.48
N VAL A 438 -12.24 10.12 7.44
CA VAL A 438 -11.17 11.02 6.96
C VAL A 438 -10.96 10.95 5.45
N ASN A 439 -11.11 9.77 4.84
CA ASN A 439 -10.92 9.57 3.39
C ASN A 439 -11.96 10.34 2.56
N THR A 440 -11.54 10.90 1.43
CA THR A 440 -12.38 11.76 0.59
C THR A 440 -13.63 11.05 0.07
N LEU A 441 -13.52 9.83 -0.44
CA LEU A 441 -14.69 9.10 -0.96
C LEU A 441 -15.63 8.66 0.17
N ASP A 442 -15.08 8.26 1.32
CA ASP A 442 -15.87 7.86 2.47
C ASP A 442 -16.60 9.07 3.09
N ARG A 443 -15.94 10.26 3.14
CA ARG A 443 -16.61 11.54 3.51
C ARG A 443 -17.71 11.91 2.54
N LEU A 444 -17.49 11.75 1.24
CA LEU A 444 -18.52 12.00 0.23
C LEU A 444 -19.75 11.13 0.45
N MET A 445 -19.57 9.85 0.79
CA MET A 445 -20.68 8.96 1.10
C MET A 445 -21.38 9.32 2.42
N ALA A 446 -20.64 9.78 3.44
CA ALA A 446 -21.25 10.29 4.68
C ALA A 446 -22.10 11.55 4.42
N LEU A 447 -21.67 12.44 3.52
CA LEU A 447 -22.43 13.60 3.10
C LEU A 447 -23.70 13.24 2.30
N VAL A 448 -23.66 12.19 1.50
CA VAL A 448 -24.85 11.62 0.84
C VAL A 448 -25.84 11.08 1.88
N ALA A 449 -25.36 10.32 2.85
CA ALA A 449 -26.19 9.78 3.92
C ALA A 449 -26.89 10.88 4.76
N LYS A 450 -26.28 12.06 4.87
CA LYS A 450 -26.86 13.26 5.50
C LYS A 450 -27.77 14.06 4.56
N GLY A 451 -27.93 13.69 3.30
CA GLY A 451 -28.73 14.42 2.31
C GLY A 451 -28.09 15.74 1.83
N VAL A 452 -26.81 15.96 2.09
CA VAL A 452 -26.07 17.19 1.72
C VAL A 452 -25.70 17.19 0.24
N VAL A 453 -25.23 16.03 -0.26
CA VAL A 453 -24.86 15.84 -1.66
C VAL A 453 -25.83 14.82 -2.29
N PRO A 454 -26.43 15.13 -3.45
CA PRO A 454 -27.28 14.18 -4.17
C PRO A 454 -26.51 12.90 -4.54
N SER A 455 -27.15 11.74 -4.44
CA SER A 455 -26.52 10.44 -4.63
C SER A 455 -26.00 10.22 -6.06
N ASP A 456 -26.72 10.72 -7.06
CA ASP A 456 -26.31 10.68 -8.48
C ASP A 456 -25.06 11.51 -8.75
N LEU A 457 -25.04 12.75 -8.23
CA LEU A 457 -23.86 13.62 -8.33
C LEU A 457 -22.65 12.99 -7.60
N ALA A 458 -22.87 12.43 -6.42
CA ALA A 458 -21.80 11.79 -5.66
C ALA A 458 -21.22 10.55 -6.38
N ALA A 459 -22.08 9.76 -7.03
CA ALA A 459 -21.63 8.62 -7.84
C ALA A 459 -20.77 9.06 -9.02
N ASP A 460 -21.21 10.12 -9.75
CA ASP A 460 -20.42 10.70 -10.85
C ASP A 460 -19.06 11.23 -10.37
N VAL A 461 -19.04 11.93 -9.22
CA VAL A 461 -17.83 12.50 -8.63
C VAL A 461 -16.88 11.39 -8.15
N ALA A 462 -17.40 10.34 -7.55
CA ALA A 462 -16.61 9.19 -7.12
C ALA A 462 -15.94 8.50 -8.31
N GLU A 463 -16.65 8.36 -9.43
CA GLU A 463 -16.08 7.78 -10.65
C GLU A 463 -15.02 8.71 -11.27
N ALA A 464 -15.29 10.00 -11.34
CA ALA A 464 -14.30 10.98 -11.81
C ALA A 464 -13.03 10.96 -10.93
N TYR A 465 -13.18 10.84 -9.61
CA TYR A 465 -12.06 10.72 -8.68
C TYR A 465 -11.23 9.46 -8.92
N ARG A 466 -11.87 8.31 -9.18
CA ARG A 466 -11.20 7.04 -9.51
C ARG A 466 -10.40 7.15 -10.80
N ILE A 467 -10.99 7.71 -11.85
CA ILE A 467 -10.32 7.96 -13.14
C ILE A 467 -9.08 8.85 -12.94
N LEU A 468 -9.24 9.98 -12.26
CA LEU A 468 -8.13 10.91 -11.99
C LEU A 468 -7.02 10.26 -11.14
N SER A 469 -7.41 9.38 -10.20
CA SER A 469 -6.44 8.60 -9.39
C SER A 469 -5.65 7.62 -10.26
N ALA A 470 -6.29 6.96 -11.23
CA ALA A 470 -5.60 6.06 -12.15
C ALA A 470 -4.56 6.81 -13.01
N PHE A 471 -4.95 7.95 -13.60
CA PHE A 471 -4.00 8.80 -14.33
C PHE A 471 -2.86 9.31 -13.44
N MET A 472 -3.14 9.68 -12.19
CA MET A 472 -2.12 10.14 -11.26
C MET A 472 -1.14 9.02 -10.89
N VAL A 473 -1.63 7.83 -10.56
CA VAL A 473 -0.80 6.65 -10.23
C VAL A 473 0.09 6.29 -11.41
N TRP A 474 -0.47 6.23 -12.61
CA TRP A 474 0.24 5.95 -13.85
C TRP A 474 1.35 7.00 -14.12
N SER A 475 1.04 8.28 -14.02
CA SER A 475 2.01 9.37 -14.21
C SER A 475 3.15 9.32 -13.19
N GLN A 476 2.86 9.05 -11.92
CA GLN A 476 3.89 8.93 -10.89
C GLN A 476 4.78 7.69 -11.09
N ALA A 477 4.22 6.59 -11.61
CA ALA A 477 4.99 5.38 -11.87
C ALA A 477 5.96 5.52 -13.05
N LEU A 478 5.55 6.22 -14.11
CA LEU A 478 6.34 6.39 -15.33
C LEU A 478 7.28 7.59 -15.26
N HIS A 479 6.78 8.73 -14.80
CA HIS A 479 7.47 10.02 -14.88
C HIS A 479 7.92 10.55 -13.50
N GLY A 480 7.56 9.90 -12.39
CA GLY A 480 7.82 10.41 -11.04
C GLY A 480 7.12 11.73 -10.72
N SER A 481 6.06 12.09 -11.45
CA SER A 481 5.40 13.40 -11.42
C SER A 481 3.88 13.28 -11.31
N THR A 482 3.23 14.31 -10.77
CA THR A 482 1.78 14.47 -10.81
C THR A 482 1.29 15.14 -12.10
N ARG A 483 2.22 15.54 -12.99
CA ARG A 483 1.95 16.25 -14.25
C ARG A 483 2.04 15.29 -15.42
N ILE A 484 1.11 15.43 -16.36
CA ILE A 484 1.07 14.67 -17.62
C ILE A 484 1.09 15.61 -18.81
N ASP A 485 1.76 15.19 -19.91
CA ASP A 485 1.57 15.79 -21.22
C ASP A 485 0.36 15.10 -21.89
N THR A 486 -0.74 15.85 -22.03
CA THR A 486 -1.98 15.29 -22.59
C THR A 486 -1.88 14.97 -24.09
N SER A 487 -0.80 15.40 -24.76
CA SER A 487 -0.54 15.05 -26.16
C SER A 487 -0.08 13.60 -26.33
N GLU A 488 0.50 12.99 -25.27
CA GLU A 488 0.93 11.59 -25.26
C GLU A 488 -0.24 10.62 -25.08
N LEU A 489 -1.40 11.11 -24.61
CA LEU A 489 -2.59 10.31 -24.40
C LEU A 489 -3.29 9.98 -25.73
N SER A 490 -3.89 8.79 -25.83
CA SER A 490 -4.78 8.41 -26.92
C SER A 490 -6.03 9.32 -26.96
N GLY A 491 -6.76 9.29 -28.09
CA GLY A 491 -8.03 10.02 -28.22
C GLY A 491 -9.07 9.60 -27.17
N PHE A 492 -9.10 8.32 -26.84
CA PHE A 492 -9.99 7.75 -25.85
C PHE A 492 -9.63 8.21 -24.43
N GLU A 493 -8.36 8.12 -24.04
CA GLU A 493 -7.88 8.59 -22.73
C GLU A 493 -8.12 10.08 -22.53
N ARG A 494 -7.85 10.91 -23.56
CA ARG A 494 -8.19 12.35 -23.51
C ARG A 494 -9.68 12.59 -23.33
N SER A 495 -10.53 11.75 -23.90
CA SER A 495 -12.00 11.87 -23.75
C SER A 495 -12.43 11.55 -22.31
N ILE A 496 -11.93 10.45 -21.75
CA ILE A 496 -12.22 10.03 -20.37
C ILE A 496 -11.75 11.10 -19.37
N LEU A 497 -10.49 11.55 -19.49
CA LEU A 497 -9.91 12.56 -18.62
C LEU A 497 -10.70 13.88 -18.68
N ARG A 498 -11.09 14.30 -19.88
CA ARG A 498 -11.93 15.49 -20.07
C ARG A 498 -13.30 15.34 -19.41
N SER A 499 -13.93 14.17 -19.54
CA SER A 499 -15.22 13.89 -18.89
C SER A 499 -15.10 13.95 -17.38
N ALA A 500 -14.06 13.35 -16.80
CA ALA A 500 -13.81 13.39 -15.36
C ALA A 500 -13.63 14.84 -14.88
N LEU A 501 -12.81 15.65 -15.54
CA LEU A 501 -12.60 17.05 -15.17
C LEU A 501 -13.89 17.91 -15.28
N ARG A 502 -14.75 17.64 -16.27
CA ARG A 502 -16.05 18.30 -16.38
C ARG A 502 -16.99 17.94 -15.22
N THR A 503 -16.99 16.70 -14.81
CA THR A 503 -17.76 16.24 -13.63
C THR A 503 -17.24 16.92 -12.36
N VAL A 504 -15.93 17.01 -12.17
CA VAL A 504 -15.34 17.75 -11.06
C VAL A 504 -15.74 19.23 -11.09
N GLN A 505 -15.73 19.87 -12.27
CA GLN A 505 -16.17 21.26 -12.41
C GLN A 505 -17.64 21.43 -11.99
N ARG A 506 -18.55 20.54 -12.44
CA ARG A 506 -19.96 20.57 -12.01
C ARG A 506 -20.10 20.46 -10.50
N PHE A 507 -19.28 19.64 -9.84
CA PHE A 507 -19.30 19.46 -8.40
C PHE A 507 -18.84 20.70 -7.65
N VAL A 508 -17.76 21.33 -8.09
CA VAL A 508 -17.27 22.60 -7.53
C VAL A 508 -18.32 23.71 -7.72
N ASP A 509 -18.95 23.79 -8.89
CA ASP A 509 -19.99 24.78 -9.17
C ASP A 509 -21.28 24.52 -8.33
N TYR A 510 -21.60 23.26 -8.08
CA TYR A 510 -22.69 22.87 -7.16
C TYR A 510 -22.42 23.36 -5.74
N ALA A 511 -21.19 23.16 -5.22
CA ALA A 511 -20.83 23.62 -3.89
C ALA A 511 -20.93 25.16 -3.75
N ARG A 512 -20.45 25.90 -4.74
CA ARG A 512 -20.48 27.38 -4.74
C ARG A 512 -21.87 28.01 -4.77
N ARG A 513 -22.88 27.29 -5.25
CA ARG A 513 -24.28 27.76 -5.20
C ARG A 513 -24.96 27.57 -3.86
N ARG A 514 -24.31 26.81 -2.95
CA ARG A 514 -24.80 26.51 -1.62
C ARG A 514 -24.11 27.31 -0.50
N GLY A 515 -22.97 27.93 -0.78
CA GLY A 515 -22.28 28.90 0.09
C GLY A 515 -22.64 30.32 -0.28
#